data_365288177893a62cd3565c3bef15b6a3
#
_entry.id   365288177893a62cd3565c3bef15b6a3
#
_cell.length_a   1.000
_cell.length_b   1.000
_cell.length_c   1.000
_cell.angle_alpha   90.00
_cell.angle_beta   90.00
_cell.angle_gamma   90.00
#
_symmetry.space_group_name_H-M   'P 1'
#
loop_
_entity.id
_entity.type
_entity.pdbx_description
1 polymer ?
#
loop_
_entity_poly.entity_id
_entity_poly.type
_entity_poly.pdbx_seq_one_letter_code
_entity_poly.pdbx_strand_id
1 'polypeptide(L)'
;PKTEKKRLRGAYGDGFEENGLFAALRALRADLARRESVPAYVIFSNATLADMAEKAPRSFSELLEVSGIGERKASRYGEAFLKAIEDYMNEHA
;
A
#
# COMPACT_ATOMS: atom_id res chain seq x y z
N PRO A 1 17.48 14.15 2.37
CA PRO A 1 17.09 14.20 2.21
C PRO A 1 16.47 14.41 1.88
N LYS A 2 16.36 14.57 2.17
CA LYS A 2 15.74 14.61 2.10
C LYS A 2 15.19 14.09 2.05
N THR A 3 15.33 13.85 2.44
CA THR A 3 14.87 13.32 2.56
C THR A 3 14.62 12.67 2.77
N GLU A 4 14.81 12.65 3.30
CA GLU A 4 14.61 12.05 3.65
C GLU A 4 14.06 11.63 4.08
N LYS A 5 14.07 11.97 4.59
CA LYS A 5 13.57 11.75 5.07
C LYS A 5 12.86 11.56 5.48
N LYS A 6 12.80 11.82 5.78
CA LYS A 6 12.03 11.72 6.19
C LYS A 6 11.52 11.06 6.30
N ARG A 7 11.74 10.55 6.50
CA ARG A 7 11.19 9.84 6.46
C ARG A 7 10.69 9.16 7.08
N LEU A 8 10.54 8.91 7.70
CA LEU A 8 9.89 8.26 8.24
C LEU A 8 9.47 8.47 9.29
N ARG A 9 9.43 9.01 9.70
CA ARG A 9 9.11 9.28 10.59
C ARG A 9 8.09 9.30 11.09
N GLY A 10 7.98 9.35 11.58
CA GLY A 10 6.94 9.37 12.08
C GLY A 10 6.03 8.84 11.61
N ALA A 11 6.57 8.54 11.68
CA ALA A 11 6.10 7.97 11.19
C ALA A 11 5.61 8.08 10.06
N TYR A 12 5.29 7.87 9.61
CA TYR A 12 4.65 8.02 8.54
C TYR A 12 4.07 9.31 8.45
N GLY A 13 4.63 10.21 8.92
CA GLY A 13 4.01 11.34 8.95
C GLY A 13 4.05 12.10 7.83
N ASP A 14 3.40 13.05 7.60
CA ASP A 14 3.61 14.13 6.82
C ASP A 14 3.50 13.84 5.39
N GLY A 15 4.31 14.33 4.59
CA GLY A 15 4.21 14.19 3.18
C GLY A 15 4.12 12.78 2.70
N PHE A 16 4.70 11.89 3.46
CA PHE A 16 4.65 10.49 3.08
C PHE A 16 3.23 10.00 3.00
N GLU A 17 2.37 10.39 3.94
CA GLU A 17 0.99 9.98 3.93
C GLU A 17 0.16 10.72 2.92
N GLU A 18 0.51 11.95 2.66
CA GLU A 18 -0.31 12.78 1.81
C GLU A 18 0.03 12.64 0.35
N ASN A 19 1.24 12.22 0.07
CA ASN A 19 1.69 12.13 -1.30
C ASN A 19 2.26 10.79 -1.54
N GLY A 20 2.22 10.34 -2.72
CA GLY A 20 2.92 9.17 -3.10
C GLY A 20 2.09 7.92 -3.02
N LEU A 21 2.78 6.81 -3.16
CA LEU A 21 2.14 5.52 -3.31
C LEU A 21 1.39 5.11 -2.04
N PHE A 22 1.93 5.44 -0.87
CA PHE A 22 1.25 5.08 0.37
C PHE A 22 -0.15 5.66 0.42
N ALA A 23 -0.30 6.93 0.02
CA ALA A 23 -1.61 7.57 0.02
C ALA A 23 -2.56 6.90 -0.97
N ALA A 24 -2.05 6.49 -2.12
CA ALA A 24 -2.87 5.79 -3.10
C ALA A 24 -3.34 4.45 -2.56
N LEU A 25 -2.46 3.74 -1.88
CA LEU A 25 -2.82 2.44 -1.31
C LEU A 25 -3.82 2.58 -0.17
N ARG A 26 -3.68 3.64 0.64
CA ARG A 26 -4.65 3.89 1.69
C ARG A 26 -6.03 4.17 1.13
N ALA A 27 -6.10 4.92 0.04
CA ALA A 27 -7.38 5.24 -0.59
C ALA A 27 -8.05 3.97 -1.12
N LEU A 28 -7.26 3.11 -1.74
CA LEU A 28 -7.79 1.83 -2.23
C LEU A 28 -8.29 0.97 -1.08
N ARG A 29 -7.50 0.91 0.00
CA ARG A 29 -7.89 0.11 1.16
C ARG A 29 -9.21 0.63 1.74
N ALA A 30 -9.37 1.95 1.83
CA ALA A 30 -10.60 2.52 2.36
C ALA A 30 -11.79 2.15 1.51
N ASP A 31 -11.60 2.16 0.20
CA ASP A 31 -12.67 1.80 -0.71
C ASP A 31 -13.07 0.35 -0.56
N LEU A 32 -12.09 -0.54 -0.48
CA LEU A 32 -12.37 -1.97 -0.31
C LEU A 32 -13.04 -2.24 1.04
N ALA A 33 -12.60 -1.56 2.08
CA ALA A 33 -13.19 -1.74 3.40
C ALA A 33 -14.64 -1.32 3.42
N ARG A 34 -14.95 -0.21 2.73
CA ARG A 34 -16.34 0.24 2.63
C ARG A 34 -17.18 -0.77 1.87
N ARG A 35 -16.66 -1.29 0.78
CA ARG A 35 -17.41 -2.26 -0.02
C ARG A 35 -17.71 -3.53 0.76
N GLU A 36 -16.80 -3.93 1.63
CA GLU A 36 -16.96 -5.14 2.40
C GLU A 36 -17.55 -4.90 3.77
N SER A 37 -17.79 -3.66 4.12
CA SER A 37 -18.36 -3.29 5.41
C SER A 37 -17.51 -3.79 6.56
N VAL A 38 -16.21 -3.62 6.45
CA VAL A 38 -15.26 -4.03 7.49
C VAL A 38 -14.34 -2.87 7.82
N PRO A 39 -13.72 -2.90 8.99
CA PRO A 39 -12.70 -1.90 9.31
C PRO A 39 -11.52 -2.01 8.35
N ALA A 40 -10.85 -0.90 8.13
CA ALA A 40 -9.75 -0.86 7.16
C ALA A 40 -8.65 -1.88 7.48
N TYR A 41 -8.35 -2.08 8.77
CA TYR A 41 -7.25 -2.98 9.14
C TYR A 41 -7.56 -4.43 8.77
N VAL A 42 -8.81 -4.76 8.52
CA VAL A 42 -9.17 -6.11 8.10
C VAL A 42 -8.63 -6.39 6.70
N ILE A 43 -8.58 -5.36 5.87
CA ILE A 43 -7.98 -5.51 4.53
C ILE A 43 -6.48 -5.66 4.71
N PHE A 44 -5.81 -4.60 5.18
CA PHE A 44 -4.38 -4.62 5.50
C PHE A 44 -4.12 -3.57 6.56
N SER A 45 -3.12 -3.83 7.41
CA SER A 45 -2.73 -2.84 8.42
C SER A 45 -1.95 -1.70 7.78
N ASN A 46 -1.78 -0.62 8.52
CA ASN A 46 -0.96 0.50 8.06
C ASN A 46 0.48 0.06 7.82
N ALA A 47 1.01 -0.81 8.70
CA ALA A 47 2.37 -1.30 8.53
C ALA A 47 2.52 -2.08 7.23
N THR A 48 1.52 -2.89 6.90
CA THR A 48 1.54 -3.63 5.64
C THR A 48 1.53 -2.68 4.45
N LEU A 49 0.68 -1.66 4.49
CA LEU A 49 0.64 -0.69 3.40
C LEU A 49 1.93 0.08 3.26
N ALA A 50 2.56 0.41 4.39
CA ALA A 50 3.84 1.12 4.33
C ALA A 50 4.90 0.28 3.68
N ASP A 51 4.96 -1.01 4.05
CA ASP A 51 5.93 -1.92 3.45
C ASP A 51 5.63 -2.11 1.97
N MET A 52 4.36 -2.22 1.62
CA MET A 52 3.95 -2.35 0.23
C MET A 52 4.37 -1.13 -0.59
N ALA A 53 4.18 0.06 -0.03
CA ALA A 53 4.58 1.29 -0.72
C ALA A 53 6.08 1.33 -0.94
N GLU A 54 6.82 0.88 0.05
CA GLU A 54 8.27 0.89 -0.04
C GLU A 54 8.77 -0.10 -1.09
N LYS A 55 8.21 -1.30 -1.10
CA LYS A 55 8.65 -2.35 -2.01
C LYS A 55 8.06 -2.22 -3.40
N ALA A 56 6.90 -1.59 -3.50
CA ALA A 56 6.21 -1.40 -4.77
C ALA A 56 6.18 -2.68 -5.62
N PRO A 57 5.56 -3.74 -5.09
CA PRO A 57 5.57 -5.02 -5.80
C PRO A 57 4.89 -4.91 -7.16
N ARG A 58 5.42 -5.63 -8.14
CA ARG A 58 4.91 -5.58 -9.50
C ARG A 58 4.38 -6.94 -9.95
N SER A 59 4.39 -7.95 -9.08
CA SER A 59 3.89 -9.26 -9.41
C SER A 59 3.30 -9.90 -8.17
N PHE A 60 2.53 -10.95 -8.37
CA PHE A 60 1.96 -11.69 -7.25
C PHE A 60 3.07 -12.21 -6.33
N SER A 61 4.12 -12.73 -6.93
CA SER A 61 5.24 -13.26 -6.17
C SER A 61 5.90 -12.17 -5.31
N GLU A 62 6.08 -11.00 -5.87
CA GLU A 62 6.65 -9.88 -5.10
C GLU A 62 5.71 -9.42 -4.02
N LEU A 63 4.41 -9.46 -4.29
CA LEU A 63 3.42 -9.05 -3.31
C LEU A 63 3.48 -9.94 -2.07
N LEU A 64 3.73 -11.22 -2.25
CA LEU A 64 3.85 -12.14 -1.12
C LEU A 64 5.05 -11.86 -0.23
N GLU A 65 6.00 -11.05 -0.70
CA GLU A 65 7.15 -10.67 0.10
C GLU A 65 6.86 -9.46 0.99
N VAL A 66 5.72 -8.84 0.81
CA VAL A 66 5.34 -7.70 1.63
C VAL A 66 4.92 -8.22 3.01
N SER A 67 5.40 -7.54 4.05
CA SER A 67 5.12 -7.93 5.41
C SER A 67 3.62 -7.91 5.68
N GLY A 68 3.10 -8.99 6.22
CA GLY A 68 1.68 -9.06 6.57
C GLY A 68 0.75 -9.50 5.46
N ILE A 69 1.29 -9.89 4.30
CA ILE A 69 0.46 -10.39 3.21
C ILE A 69 0.70 -11.89 3.04
N GLY A 70 -0.34 -12.66 3.34
CA GLY A 70 -0.30 -14.10 3.08
C GLY A 70 -1.04 -14.40 1.79
N GLU A 71 -1.04 -15.67 1.44
CA GLU A 71 -1.64 -16.08 0.16
C GLU A 71 -3.12 -15.78 0.07
N ARG A 72 -3.83 -15.92 1.17
CA ARG A 72 -5.27 -15.69 1.15
C ARG A 72 -5.59 -14.24 0.79
N LYS A 73 -4.95 -13.29 1.45
CA LYS A 73 -5.21 -11.89 1.16
C LYS A 73 -4.63 -11.47 -0.18
N ALA A 74 -3.52 -12.06 -0.56
CA ALA A 74 -2.96 -11.79 -1.88
C ALA A 74 -3.93 -12.25 -2.97
N SER A 75 -4.55 -13.40 -2.79
CA SER A 75 -5.52 -13.88 -3.77
C SER A 75 -6.75 -13.00 -3.82
N ARG A 76 -7.20 -12.54 -2.65
CA ARG A 76 -8.44 -11.78 -2.58
C ARG A 76 -8.29 -10.34 -3.04
N TYR A 77 -7.20 -9.70 -2.64
CA TYR A 77 -7.03 -8.26 -2.90
C TYR A 77 -5.86 -7.92 -3.78
N GLY A 78 -5.00 -8.91 -4.06
CA GLY A 78 -3.73 -8.62 -4.72
C GLY A 78 -3.84 -7.94 -6.05
N GLU A 79 -4.78 -8.37 -6.87
CA GLU A 79 -4.93 -7.81 -8.21
C GLU A 79 -5.21 -6.31 -8.14
N ALA A 80 -6.11 -5.93 -7.23
CA ALA A 80 -6.47 -4.52 -7.10
C ALA A 80 -5.27 -3.68 -6.65
N PHE A 81 -4.49 -4.20 -5.70
CA PHE A 81 -3.33 -3.46 -5.21
C PHE A 81 -2.22 -3.42 -6.23
N LEU A 82 -1.98 -4.52 -6.96
CA LEU A 82 -0.97 -4.52 -8.00
C LEU A 82 -1.32 -3.53 -9.12
N LYS A 83 -2.61 -3.46 -9.46
CA LYS A 83 -3.02 -2.50 -10.48
C LYS A 83 -2.84 -1.07 -10.00
N ALA A 84 -3.16 -0.82 -8.74
CA ALA A 84 -2.98 0.54 -8.19
C ALA A 84 -1.52 0.94 -8.22
N ILE A 85 -0.62 0.01 -7.90
CA ILE A 85 0.80 0.30 -7.92
C ILE A 85 1.25 0.57 -9.36
N GLU A 86 0.81 -0.25 -10.29
CA GLU A 86 1.16 -0.07 -11.68
C GLU A 86 0.69 1.29 -12.20
N ASP A 87 -0.54 1.64 -11.89
CA ASP A 87 -1.10 2.93 -12.33
C ASP A 87 -0.32 4.09 -11.74
N TYR A 88 0.00 3.97 -10.45
CA TYR A 88 0.76 5.05 -9.79
C TYR A 88 2.14 5.20 -10.42
N MET A 89 2.82 4.08 -10.65
CA MET A 89 4.15 4.14 -11.24
C MET A 89 4.13 4.70 -12.65
N ASN A 90 3.11 4.37 -13.42
CA ASN A 90 2.99 4.90 -14.77
C ASN A 90 2.75 6.39 -14.77
N GLU A 91 1.97 6.87 -13.81
CA GLU A 91 1.66 8.30 -13.74
C GLU A 91 2.85 9.12 -13.25
N HIS A 92 3.77 8.50 -12.53
CA HIS A 92 4.88 9.21 -11.91
C HIS A 92 6.23 8.77 -12.49
N ALA A 93 6.20 8.14 -13.64
CA ALA A 93 7.43 7.65 -14.26
C ALA A 93 8.28 8.80 -14.84
#